data_94772f0a30cf202e94e456967624bac0
#
_entry.id   94772f0a30cf202e94e456967624bac0
#
_cell.length_a   1.000
_cell.length_b   1.000
_cell.length_c   1.000
_cell.angle_alpha   90.00
_cell.angle_beta   90.00
_cell.angle_gamma   90.00
#
_symmetry.space_group_name_H-M   'P 1'
#
loop_
_entity.id
_entity.type
_entity.pdbx_description
1 polymer ?
#
loop_
_entity_poly.entity_id
_entity_poly.type
_entity_poly.pdbx_seq_one_letter_code
_entity_poly.pdbx_strand_id
1 'polypeptide(L)' 'MSQRQDIYNHLMTGATITPITALNLFGCFCLAQRIGELRRHFGVPILSKTVENANGKRYARY' A
#
# COMPACT_ATOMS: atom_id res chain seq x y z
N MET A 1 -6.62 -16.16 2.83
CA MET A 1 -5.90 -15.30 1.87
C MET A 1 -5.02 -14.33 2.63
N SER A 2 -3.87 -14.00 2.12
CA SER A 2 -2.97 -13.09 2.82
C SER A 2 -3.25 -11.64 2.41
N GLN A 3 -3.04 -10.71 3.36
CA GLN A 3 -3.15 -9.28 3.06
C GLN A 3 -2.17 -8.87 1.97
N ARG A 4 -0.99 -9.48 1.97
CA ARG A 4 0.04 -9.21 0.97
C ARG A 4 -0.45 -9.51 -0.44
N GLN A 5 -1.10 -10.65 -0.64
CA GLN A 5 -1.64 -11.03 -1.94
C GLN A 5 -2.77 -10.10 -2.37
N ASP A 6 -3.63 -9.72 -1.43
CA ASP A 6 -4.73 -8.80 -1.71
C ASP A 6 -4.22 -7.42 -2.15
N ILE A 7 -3.20 -6.92 -1.47
CA ILE A 7 -2.57 -5.64 -1.82
C ILE A 7 -1.90 -5.74 -3.19
N TYR A 8 -1.22 -6.84 -3.47
CA TYR A 8 -0.59 -7.07 -4.76
C TYR A 8 -1.62 -7.03 -5.88
N ASN A 9 -2.73 -7.75 -5.72
CA ASN A 9 -3.79 -7.78 -6.72
C ASN A 9 -4.38 -6.40 -6.94
N HIS A 10 -4.58 -5.63 -5.87
CA HIS A 10 -5.09 -4.26 -5.95
C HIS A 10 -4.17 -3.36 -6.77
N LEU A 11 -2.87 -3.45 -6.54
CA LEU A 11 -1.88 -2.64 -7.25
C LEU A 11 -1.78 -3.06 -8.72
N MET A 12 -1.96 -4.33 -9.02
CA MET A 12 -1.88 -4.83 -10.39
C MET A 12 -3.05 -4.35 -11.27
N THR A 13 -4.11 -3.84 -10.67
CA THR A 13 -5.21 -3.22 -11.43
C THR A 13 -4.86 -1.80 -11.89
N GLY A 14 -3.70 -1.28 -11.51
CA GLY A 14 -3.30 0.10 -11.78
C GLY A 14 -3.75 1.08 -10.71
N ALA A 15 -4.39 0.60 -9.66
CA ALA A 15 -4.87 1.45 -8.57
C ALA A 15 -3.74 1.80 -7.60
N THR A 16 -3.88 2.94 -6.95
CA THR A 16 -2.98 3.32 -5.86
C THR A 16 -3.54 2.87 -4.53
N ILE A 17 -2.68 2.81 -3.51
CA ILE A 17 -3.10 2.42 -2.18
C ILE A 17 -2.44 3.32 -1.13
N THR A 18 -3.23 3.72 -0.13
CA THR A 18 -2.76 4.50 1.02
C THR A 18 -2.98 3.67 2.29
N PRO A 19 -2.35 4.04 3.42
CA PRO A 19 -2.60 3.33 4.68
C PRO A 19 -4.08 3.28 5.06
N ILE A 20 -4.82 4.36 4.83
CA ILE A 20 -6.27 4.39 5.13
C ILE A 20 -7.03 3.45 4.21
N THR A 21 -6.70 3.44 2.92
CA THR A 21 -7.33 2.54 1.96
C THR A 21 -7.03 1.08 2.32
N ALA A 22 -5.79 0.78 2.68
CA ALA A 22 -5.40 -0.58 3.08
C ALA A 22 -6.17 -1.03 4.32
N LEU A 23 -6.35 -0.15 5.28
CA LEU A 23 -7.11 -0.46 6.48
C LEU A 23 -8.58 -0.74 6.15
N ASN A 24 -9.20 0.12 5.34
CA ASN A 24 -10.61 0.01 5.00
C ASN A 24 -10.93 -1.19 4.12
N LEU A 25 -10.06 -1.49 3.15
CA LEU A 25 -10.33 -2.57 2.19
C LEU A 25 -9.84 -3.93 2.69
N PHE A 26 -8.71 -3.95 3.40
CA PHE A 26 -8.03 -5.21 3.72
C PHE A 26 -7.78 -5.40 5.21
N GLY A 27 -8.14 -4.43 6.05
CA GLY A 27 -7.86 -4.48 7.47
C GLY A 27 -6.36 -4.43 7.79
N CYS A 28 -5.56 -3.84 6.92
CA CYS A 28 -4.10 -3.83 7.04
C CYS A 28 -3.63 -2.60 7.79
N PHE A 29 -3.03 -2.80 8.97
CA PHE A 29 -2.50 -1.70 9.78
C PHE A 29 -1.05 -1.32 9.40
N CYS A 30 -0.31 -2.23 8.78
CA CYS A 30 1.12 -2.05 8.50
C CYS A 30 1.37 -2.12 7.00
N LEU A 31 0.80 -1.16 6.25
CA LEU A 31 0.91 -1.16 4.79
C LEU A 31 2.37 -1.10 4.33
N ALA A 32 3.19 -0.24 4.95
CA ALA A 32 4.59 -0.08 4.56
C ALA A 32 5.35 -1.41 4.66
N GLN A 33 5.07 -2.21 5.69
CA GLN A 33 5.67 -3.52 5.85
C GLN A 33 5.25 -4.46 4.72
N ARG A 34 3.97 -4.46 4.37
CA ARG A 34 3.46 -5.30 3.27
C ARG A 34 4.05 -4.90 1.94
N ILE A 35 4.19 -3.60 1.69
CA ILE A 35 4.84 -3.10 0.48
C ILE A 35 6.30 -3.55 0.43
N GLY A 36 7.02 -3.47 1.56
CA GLY A 36 8.39 -3.98 1.64
C GLY A 36 8.49 -5.47 1.32
N GLU A 37 7.54 -6.26 1.79
CA GLU A 37 7.49 -7.70 1.50
C GLU A 37 7.26 -7.95 0.01
N LEU A 38 6.36 -7.19 -0.61
CA LEU A 38 6.09 -7.32 -2.04
C LEU A 38 7.33 -7.00 -2.88
N ARG A 39 8.07 -5.97 -2.50
CA ARG A 39 9.31 -5.60 -3.19
C ARG A 39 10.36 -6.69 -3.09
N ARG A 40 10.47 -7.33 -1.90
CA ARG A 40 11.50 -8.35 -1.65
C ARG A 40 11.12 -9.70 -2.21
N HIS A 41 9.87 -10.14 -1.98
CA HIS A 41 9.45 -11.51 -2.30
C HIS A 41 8.97 -11.66 -3.74
N PHE A 42 8.30 -10.65 -4.28
CA PHE A 42 7.77 -10.71 -5.64
C PHE A 42 8.57 -9.87 -6.63
N GLY A 43 9.54 -9.07 -6.15
CA GLY A 43 10.32 -8.21 -7.02
C GLY A 43 9.50 -7.14 -7.72
N VAL A 44 8.37 -6.74 -7.15
CA VAL A 44 7.48 -5.76 -7.76
C VAL A 44 8.05 -4.36 -7.61
N PRO A 45 8.24 -3.59 -8.71
CA PRO A 45 8.75 -2.23 -8.61
C PRO A 45 7.64 -1.27 -8.19
N ILE A 46 7.41 -1.16 -6.90
CA ILE A 46 6.38 -0.30 -6.34
C ILE A 46 6.97 1.07 -6.03
N LEU A 47 6.44 2.11 -6.67
CA LEU A 47 6.82 3.48 -6.41
C LEU A 47 5.98 4.03 -5.27
N SER A 48 6.58 4.92 -4.47
CA SER A 48 5.86 5.59 -3.40
C SER A 48 5.96 7.11 -3.56
N LYS A 49 4.91 7.80 -3.16
CA LYS A 49 4.85 9.25 -3.20
C LYS A 49 4.30 9.75 -1.87
N THR A 50 4.97 10.74 -1.29
CA THR A 50 4.46 11.38 -0.07
C THR A 50 3.36 12.36 -0.44
N VAL A 51 2.22 12.23 0.22
CA VAL A 51 1.09 13.15 0.04
C VAL A 51 0.72 13.75 1.39
N GLU A 52 0.13 14.94 1.37
CA GLU A 52 -0.28 15.65 2.56
C GLU A 52 -1.78 15.87 2.52
N ASN A 53 -2.47 15.54 3.63
CA ASN A 53 -3.90 15.73 3.69
C ASN A 53 -4.26 17.14 4.14
N ALA A 54 -5.56 17.44 4.21
CA ALA A 54 -6.06 18.78 4.58
C ALA A 54 -5.66 19.20 6.00
N ASN A 55 -5.34 18.24 6.87
CA ASN A 55 -4.91 18.49 8.25
C ASN A 55 -3.39 18.66 8.38
N GLY A 56 -2.66 18.65 7.28
CA GLY A 56 -1.20 18.77 7.29
C GLY A 56 -0.47 17.48 7.61
N LYS A 57 -1.15 16.36 7.74
CA LYS A 57 -0.51 15.07 7.97
C LYS A 57 -0.01 14.48 6.66
N ARG A 58 1.19 13.92 6.71
CA ARG A 58 1.82 13.30 5.54
C ARG A 58 1.71 11.79 5.61
N TYR A 59 1.49 11.17 4.48
CA TYR A 59 1.45 9.72 4.37
C TYR A 59 1.95 9.29 2.98
N ALA A 60 2.37 8.03 2.89
CA ALA A 60 2.85 7.49 1.62
C ALA A 60 1.70 6.89 0.82
N ARG A 61 1.69 7.16 -0.48
CA ARG A 61 0.76 6.52 -1.43
C ARG A 61 1.57 5.65 -2.37
N TYR A 62 1.17 4.42 -2.48
CA TYR A 62 1.86 3.42 -3.33
C TYR A 62 1.14 3.08 -4.62
#